data_2249fdf003719f9005d89b210da6c7c7
#
_entry.id   2249fdf003719f9005d89b210da6c7c7
#
_cell.length_a   1.000
_cell.length_b   1.000
_cell.length_c   1.000
_cell.angle_alpha   90.00
_cell.angle_beta   90.00
_cell.angle_gamma   90.00
#
_symmetry.space_group_name_H-M   'P 1'
#
loop_
_entity.id
_entity.type
_entity.pdbx_description
1 polymer ?
#
loop_
_entity_poly.entity_id
_entity_poly.type
_entity_poly.pdbx_seq_one_letter_code
_entity_poly.pdbx_strand_id
1 'polypeptide(L)'
;MNRKINGLIFGSFILGSLAISTGPAMARDYWHWSEREQRWDRRAELRSEYRDLEQARRQLEYDLRHGASRRTIARDEARIRDIELAIREDRRQLSRR
;
A
#
# COMPACT_ATOMS: atom_id res chain seq x y z
N MET A 1 12.58 31.42 -4.37
CA MET A 1 12.91 31.69 -3.23
C MET A 1 12.15 31.16 -2.17
N ASN A 2 11.02 31.51 -2.01
CA ASN A 2 10.31 30.99 -0.95
C ASN A 2 10.18 29.55 -0.95
N ARG A 3 10.09 29.01 -2.05
CA ARG A 3 9.96 27.64 -2.08
C ARG A 3 10.96 26.97 -1.31
N LYS A 4 12.10 27.40 -1.33
CA LYS A 4 13.09 26.72 -0.62
C LYS A 4 12.74 26.63 0.77
N ILE A 5 12.27 27.64 1.26
CA ILE A 5 11.95 27.65 2.62
C ILE A 5 11.01 26.59 2.99
N ASN A 6 10.08 26.41 2.20
CA ASN A 6 9.16 25.40 2.52
C ASN A 6 9.79 24.09 2.70
N GLY A 7 10.66 23.78 1.89
CA GLY A 7 11.25 22.49 1.99
C GLY A 7 11.89 22.32 3.34
N LEU A 8 12.45 23.38 3.80
CA LEU A 8 13.11 23.22 5.03
C LEU A 8 12.21 22.82 6.09
N ILE A 9 11.15 23.45 6.13
CA ILE A 9 10.26 23.16 7.15
C ILE A 9 9.96 21.75 7.30
N PHE A 10 9.77 21.11 6.24
CA PHE A 10 9.46 19.78 6.38
C PHE A 10 10.49 19.04 7.00
N GLY A 11 11.62 19.31 6.67
CA GLY A 11 12.66 18.53 7.20
C GLY A 11 12.49 18.47 8.67
N SER A 12 12.12 19.54 9.20
CA SER A 12 12.11 19.51 10.62
C SER A 12 11.15 18.53 11.15
N PHE A 13 10.16 18.30 10.45
CA PHE A 13 9.24 17.43 11.03
C PHE A 13 9.71 16.16 11.29
N ILE A 14 10.63 15.83 10.70
CA ILE A 14 11.19 14.63 10.91
C ILE A 14 11.17 14.42 12.28
N LEU A 15 11.10 15.44 12.91
CA LEU A 15 11.06 15.25 14.22
C LEU A 15 10.14 14.25 14.53
N GLY A 16 9.29 14.08 13.78
CA GLY A 16 8.39 13.11 14.10
C GLY A 16 9.13 11.98 14.59
N SER A 17 10.21 11.92 14.09
CA SER A 17 10.98 10.83 14.48
C SER A 17 11.01 10.71 15.93
N LEU A 18 10.78 11.74 16.58
CA LEU A 18 10.81 11.63 17.94
C LEU A 18 9.98 10.54 18.40
N ALA A 19 8.95 10.38 17.86
CA ALA A 19 8.06 9.38 18.30
C ALA A 19 8.81 8.15 18.48
N ILE A 20 9.76 7.97 17.73
CA ILE A 20 10.53 6.85 17.82
C ILE A 20 10.99 6.55 19.16
N SER A 21 11.35 7.50 19.86
CA SER A 21 11.93 7.21 21.13
C SER A 21 11.02 6.37 21.99
N THR A 22 9.75 6.43 21.75
CA THR A 22 8.92 5.67 22.64
C THR A 22 8.70 4.30 22.09
N GLY A 23 9.11 4.09 20.90
CA GLY A 23 8.94 2.82 20.28
C GLY A 23 9.37 1.58 21.03
N PRO A 24 10.52 1.57 21.55
CA PRO A 24 11.03 0.36 22.14
C PRO A 24 10.14 -0.29 23.18
N ALA A 25 9.67 0.47 24.05
CA ALA A 25 8.87 -0.07 25.11
C ALA A 25 7.58 -0.66 24.58
N MET A 26 6.96 0.01 23.68
CA MET A 26 5.74 -0.50 23.17
C MET A 26 5.91 -1.69 22.29
N ALA A 27 7.01 -1.75 21.65
CA ALA A 27 7.24 -2.84 20.75
C ALA A 27 7.11 -4.19 21.43
N ARG A 28 7.46 -4.24 22.68
CA ARG A 28 7.36 -5.50 23.35
C ARG A 28 5.97 -5.99 23.49
N ASP A 29 5.11 -5.18 24.07
CA ASP A 29 3.76 -5.59 24.27
C ASP A 29 3.11 -5.81 22.94
N TYR A 30 3.50 -5.03 21.97
CA TYR A 30 2.90 -5.15 20.68
C TYR A 30 3.12 -6.53 20.08
N TRP A 31 4.24 -7.14 20.35
CA TRP A 31 4.52 -8.42 19.79
C TRP A 31 3.58 -9.49 20.25
N HIS A 32 3.17 -9.40 21.46
CA HIS A 32 2.35 -10.43 21.99
C HIS A 32 1.00 -10.63 21.36
N TRP A 33 0.28 -9.62 21.13
CA TRP A 33 -1.00 -9.87 20.54
C TRP A 33 -1.06 -9.40 19.12
N SER A 34 0.05 -9.25 18.52
CA SER A 34 0.04 -8.83 17.16
C SER A 34 -0.12 -10.00 16.21
N GLU A 35 0.09 -11.21 16.64
CA GLU A 35 -0.06 -12.33 15.74
C GLU A 35 -1.48 -12.46 15.23
N ARG A 36 -2.42 -12.37 16.10
CA ARG A 36 -3.80 -12.47 15.67
C ARG A 36 -4.16 -11.30 14.82
N GLU A 37 -3.75 -10.12 15.24
CA GLU A 37 -4.05 -8.95 14.49
C GLU A 37 -3.42 -8.95 13.14
N GLN A 38 -2.25 -9.49 13.03
CA GLN A 38 -1.61 -9.56 11.75
C GLN A 38 -2.43 -10.39 10.77
N ARG A 39 -3.06 -11.43 11.25
CA ARG A 39 -3.87 -12.25 10.37
C ARG A 39 -5.10 -11.50 9.93
N TRP A 40 -5.70 -10.77 10.87
CA TRP A 40 -6.87 -10.00 10.54
C TRP A 40 -6.50 -8.92 9.54
N ASP A 41 -5.38 -8.27 9.77
CA ASP A 41 -4.92 -7.23 8.89
C ASP A 41 -4.63 -7.76 7.49
N ARG A 42 -4.06 -8.93 7.40
CA ARG A 42 -3.76 -9.50 6.11
C ARG A 42 -5.02 -9.84 5.33
N ARG A 43 -6.03 -10.32 6.04
CA ARG A 43 -7.27 -10.62 5.36
C ARG A 43 -7.97 -9.35 4.92
N ALA A 44 -7.90 -8.31 5.75
CA ALA A 44 -8.49 -7.05 5.37
C ALA A 44 -7.74 -6.45 4.20
N GLU A 45 -6.44 -6.59 4.21
CA GLU A 45 -5.61 -6.11 3.14
C GLU A 45 -5.94 -6.87 1.86
N LEU A 46 -6.12 -8.17 1.95
CA LEU A 46 -6.44 -8.97 0.80
C LEU A 46 -7.77 -8.54 0.19
N ARG A 47 -8.76 -8.28 1.03
CA ARG A 47 -10.04 -7.82 0.54
C ARG A 47 -9.90 -6.47 -0.15
N SER A 48 -9.06 -5.61 0.40
CA SER A 48 -8.82 -4.31 -0.18
C SER A 48 -8.14 -4.46 -1.53
N GLU A 49 -7.22 -5.40 -1.64
CA GLU A 49 -6.52 -5.63 -2.88
C GLU A 49 -7.44 -6.15 -3.96
N TYR A 50 -8.41 -6.99 -3.59
CA TYR A 50 -9.37 -7.46 -4.58
C TYR A 50 -10.24 -6.31 -5.08
N ARG A 51 -10.58 -5.38 -4.20
CA ARG A 51 -11.33 -4.22 -4.63
C ARG A 51 -10.50 -3.37 -5.55
N ASP A 52 -9.22 -3.20 -5.22
CA ASP A 52 -8.34 -2.42 -6.05
C ASP A 52 -8.17 -3.08 -7.42
N LEU A 53 -8.13 -4.40 -7.44
CA LEU A 53 -8.02 -5.12 -8.70
C LEU A 53 -9.24 -4.87 -9.56
N GLU A 54 -10.40 -4.90 -8.96
CA GLU A 54 -11.60 -4.64 -9.70
C GLU A 54 -11.63 -3.23 -10.25
N GLN A 55 -11.23 -2.27 -9.45
CA GLN A 55 -11.16 -0.90 -9.92
C GLN A 55 -10.15 -0.75 -11.03
N ALA A 56 -9.02 -1.41 -10.92
CA ALA A 56 -7.99 -1.32 -11.96
C ALA A 56 -8.51 -1.92 -13.26
N ARG A 57 -9.28 -2.99 -13.18
CA ARG A 57 -9.84 -3.59 -14.38
C ARG A 57 -10.89 -2.68 -15.02
N ARG A 58 -11.68 -2.04 -14.19
CA ARG A 58 -12.67 -1.11 -14.71
C ARG A 58 -12.00 0.08 -15.37
N GLN A 59 -10.91 0.54 -14.78
CA GLN A 59 -10.18 1.65 -15.34
C GLN A 59 -9.62 1.27 -16.71
N LEU A 60 -9.08 0.06 -16.81
CA LEU A 60 -8.55 -0.38 -18.09
C LEU A 60 -9.66 -0.45 -19.12
N GLU A 61 -10.79 -0.98 -18.74
CA GLU A 61 -11.92 -1.07 -19.65
C GLU A 61 -12.36 0.29 -20.12
N TYR A 62 -12.45 1.21 -19.19
CA TYR A 62 -12.85 2.56 -19.51
C TYR A 62 -11.86 3.18 -20.50
N ASP A 63 -10.58 3.03 -20.22
CA ASP A 63 -9.56 3.61 -21.06
C ASP A 63 -9.55 2.99 -22.46
N LEU A 64 -9.83 1.70 -22.53
CA LEU A 64 -9.90 1.06 -23.83
C LEU A 64 -11.07 1.59 -24.64
N ARG A 65 -12.19 1.78 -23.99
CA ARG A 65 -13.35 2.29 -24.70
C ARG A 65 -13.20 3.73 -25.14
N HIS A 66 -12.44 4.49 -24.40
CA HIS A 66 -12.28 5.89 -24.72
C HIS A 66 -11.02 6.19 -25.53
N GLY A 67 -10.39 5.17 -26.04
CA GLY A 67 -9.25 5.39 -26.91
C GLY A 67 -8.02 5.95 -26.24
N ALA A 68 -7.75 5.54 -25.04
CA ALA A 68 -6.58 6.06 -24.34
C ALA A 68 -5.31 5.64 -25.05
N SER A 69 -4.23 6.34 -24.77
CA SER A 69 -2.99 6.08 -25.44
C SER A 69 -2.40 4.73 -25.03
N ARG A 70 -1.52 4.21 -25.83
CA ARG A 70 -0.88 2.95 -25.52
C ARG A 70 -0.15 3.02 -24.19
N ARG A 71 0.40 4.17 -23.89
CA ARG A 71 1.11 4.32 -22.65
C ARG A 71 0.17 4.18 -21.46
N THR A 72 -1.00 4.78 -21.56
CA THR A 72 -1.98 4.68 -20.51
C THR A 72 -2.46 3.25 -20.35
N ILE A 73 -2.72 2.57 -21.46
CA ILE A 73 -3.16 1.18 -21.42
C ILE A 73 -2.08 0.31 -20.77
N ALA A 74 -0.83 0.53 -21.17
CA ALA A 74 0.25 -0.26 -20.60
C ALA A 74 0.38 -0.02 -19.10
N ARG A 75 0.13 1.20 -18.67
CA ARG A 75 0.19 1.51 -17.27
C ARG A 75 -0.94 0.80 -16.52
N ASP A 76 -2.12 0.79 -17.10
CA ASP A 76 -3.24 0.13 -16.47
C ASP A 76 -2.98 -1.37 -16.34
N GLU A 77 -2.42 -1.96 -17.37
CA GLU A 77 -2.13 -3.38 -17.34
C GLU A 77 -1.03 -3.70 -16.33
N ALA A 78 -0.04 -2.83 -16.22
CA ALA A 78 1.02 -3.05 -15.26
C ALA A 78 0.47 -2.97 -13.84
N ARG A 79 -0.46 -2.06 -13.62
CA ARG A 79 -1.05 -1.93 -12.32
C ARG A 79 -1.83 -3.18 -11.95
N ILE A 80 -2.56 -3.73 -12.90
CA ILE A 80 -3.32 -4.95 -12.66
C ILE A 80 -2.37 -6.09 -12.30
N ARG A 81 -1.28 -6.23 -13.03
CA ARG A 81 -0.31 -7.27 -12.74
C ARG A 81 0.28 -7.11 -11.34
N ASP A 82 0.59 -5.88 -10.95
CA ASP A 82 1.19 -5.64 -9.66
C ASP A 82 0.21 -6.02 -8.55
N ILE A 83 -1.05 -5.68 -8.72
CA ILE A 83 -2.04 -6.02 -7.72
C ILE A 83 -2.23 -7.53 -7.65
N GLU A 84 -2.22 -8.19 -8.79
CA GLU A 84 -2.35 -9.63 -8.81
C GLU A 84 -1.18 -10.32 -8.12
N LEU A 85 0.01 -9.78 -8.28
CA LEU A 85 1.16 -10.35 -7.61
C LEU A 85 1.06 -10.14 -6.10
N ALA A 86 0.59 -8.98 -5.69
CA ALA A 86 0.42 -8.72 -4.28
C ALA A 86 -0.62 -9.66 -3.67
N ILE A 87 -1.69 -9.91 -4.39
CA ILE A 87 -2.71 -10.82 -3.93
C ILE A 87 -2.14 -12.23 -3.78
N ARG A 88 -1.36 -12.66 -4.74
CA ARG A 88 -0.77 -13.97 -4.68
C ARG A 88 0.14 -14.09 -3.47
N GLU A 89 0.94 -13.07 -3.24
CA GLU A 89 1.85 -13.11 -2.13
C GLU A 89 1.11 -13.13 -0.80
N ASP A 90 0.07 -12.34 -0.67
CA ASP A 90 -0.70 -12.30 0.56
C ASP A 90 -1.43 -13.61 0.80
N ARG A 91 -1.93 -14.21 -0.25
CA ARG A 91 -2.60 -15.49 -0.09
C ARG A 91 -1.61 -16.56 0.34
N ARG A 92 -0.40 -16.49 -0.19
CA ARG A 92 0.62 -17.43 0.18
C ARG A 92 0.96 -17.28 1.65
N GLN A 93 1.06 -16.04 2.12
CA GLN A 93 1.37 -15.83 3.51
C GLN A 93 0.25 -16.29 4.43
N LEU A 94 -0.97 -16.14 4.00
CA LEU A 94 -2.08 -16.60 4.81
C LEU A 94 -2.15 -18.11 4.90
N SER A 95 -1.72 -18.81 3.87
CA SER A 95 -1.76 -20.25 3.93
C SER A 95 -0.57 -20.83 4.65
N ARG A 96 0.44 -20.05 4.90
CA ARG A 96 1.54 -20.56 5.66
C ARG A 96 1.15 -20.56 7.09
N ARG A 97 1.47 -21.50 7.77
CA ARG A 97 1.12 -21.52 9.14
C ARG A 97 2.25 -21.71 9.97
#